data_eb2d4a9cae239107bb83fe217b80a351
#
_entry.id   eb2d4a9cae239107bb83fe217b80a351
#
_cell.length_a   1.000
_cell.length_b   1.000
_cell.length_c   1.000
_cell.angle_alpha   90.00
_cell.angle_beta   90.00
_cell.angle_gamma   90.00
#
_symmetry.space_group_name_H-M   'P 1'
#
loop_
_entity.id
_entity.type
_entity.pdbx_description
1 polymer ?
#
loop_
_entity_poly.entity_id
_entity_poly.type
_entity_poly.pdbx_seq_one_letter_code
_entity_poly.pdbx_strand_id
1 'polypeptide(L)'
;LFGYIFHIAAIISIIYAFHLRDTVQQIAALMYAGTAIGGIFAGDLVSLFVYWEGTAISSVFLIWSSNTKESFKTGMRYLLIQVGSGVLLLAGTILYYKQSGTIAFNKFELTEIGPILIFIAFGIKAAFPLLHNWLQDAYPQATVTGTVFLSAFTTKLAIYALARGFPGTETLIWIGAIMTAFPIFYAVIENDLR
;
A
#
# COMPACT_ATOMS: atom_id res chain seq x y z
N LEU A 1 -9.92 14.38 -6.72
CA LEU A 1 -9.57 13.49 -7.84
C LEU A 1 -9.35 12.04 -7.36
N PHE A 2 -8.37 11.78 -6.48
CA PHE A 2 -8.05 10.43 -6.01
C PHE A 2 -9.24 9.69 -5.38
N GLY A 3 -10.07 10.37 -4.58
CA GLY A 3 -11.27 9.78 -4.01
C GLY A 3 -12.19 9.18 -5.08
N TYR A 4 -12.48 9.90 -6.16
CA TYR A 4 -13.28 9.38 -7.27
C TYR A 4 -12.64 8.16 -7.94
N ILE A 5 -11.32 8.21 -8.20
CA ILE A 5 -10.59 7.12 -8.84
C ILE A 5 -10.69 5.85 -7.98
N PHE A 6 -10.53 5.96 -6.66
CA PHE A 6 -10.60 4.82 -5.75
C PHE A 6 -12.01 4.24 -5.63
N HIS A 7 -13.07 5.06 -5.66
CA HIS A 7 -14.44 4.56 -5.70
C HIS A 7 -14.74 3.83 -7.02
N ILE A 8 -14.30 4.38 -8.15
CA ILE A 8 -14.46 3.72 -9.46
C ILE A 8 -13.69 2.39 -9.47
N ALA A 9 -12.45 2.39 -9.00
CA ALA A 9 -11.64 1.16 -8.91
C ALA A 9 -12.31 0.12 -8.00
N ALA A 10 -12.89 0.53 -6.87
CA ALA A 10 -13.64 -0.35 -5.97
C ALA A 10 -14.86 -0.96 -6.66
N ILE A 11 -15.67 -0.14 -7.34
CA ILE A 11 -16.87 -0.62 -8.06
C ILE A 11 -16.47 -1.62 -9.14
N ILE A 12 -15.46 -1.31 -9.97
CA ILE A 12 -15.01 -2.20 -11.04
C ILE A 12 -14.47 -3.51 -10.46
N SER A 13 -13.67 -3.45 -9.39
CA SER A 13 -13.12 -4.64 -8.72
C SER A 13 -14.22 -5.52 -8.11
N ILE A 14 -15.25 -4.91 -7.51
CA ILE A 14 -16.40 -5.63 -6.95
C ILE A 14 -17.22 -6.31 -8.07
N ILE A 15 -17.48 -5.61 -9.18
CA ILE A 15 -18.16 -6.18 -10.35
C ILE A 15 -17.37 -7.38 -10.89
N TYR A 16 -16.04 -7.24 -11.02
CA TYR A 16 -15.16 -8.33 -11.44
C TYR A 16 -15.21 -9.53 -10.50
N ALA A 17 -15.29 -9.30 -9.18
CA ALA A 17 -15.31 -10.33 -8.15
C ALA A 17 -16.73 -10.88 -7.87
N PHE A 18 -17.78 -10.42 -8.57
CA PHE A 18 -19.17 -10.76 -8.26
C PHE A 18 -19.49 -12.26 -8.38
N HIS A 19 -18.73 -12.99 -9.20
CA HIS A 19 -18.88 -14.44 -9.36
C HIS A 19 -18.32 -15.26 -8.19
N LEU A 20 -17.53 -14.66 -7.29
CA LEU A 20 -16.98 -15.35 -6.13
C LEU A 20 -18.08 -15.69 -5.11
N ARG A 21 -17.96 -16.89 -4.53
CA ARG A 21 -18.82 -17.35 -3.43
C ARG A 21 -18.09 -17.50 -2.10
N ASP A 22 -16.81 -17.14 -2.05
CA ASP A 22 -16.01 -17.16 -0.81
C ASP A 22 -16.29 -15.90 0.00
N THR A 23 -17.03 -16.07 1.09
CA THR A 23 -17.43 -14.98 2.00
C THR A 23 -16.22 -14.30 2.64
N VAL A 24 -15.17 -15.05 3.00
CA VAL A 24 -13.96 -14.48 3.64
C VAL A 24 -13.25 -13.54 2.67
N GLN A 25 -13.07 -13.99 1.44
CA GLN A 25 -12.45 -13.17 0.40
C GLN A 25 -13.28 -11.94 0.06
N GLN A 26 -14.62 -12.05 0.00
CA GLN A 26 -15.51 -10.91 -0.26
C GLN A 26 -15.43 -9.87 0.85
N ILE A 27 -15.51 -10.28 2.12
CA ILE A 27 -15.39 -9.37 3.27
C ILE A 27 -14.01 -8.71 3.27
N ALA A 28 -12.94 -9.48 3.10
CA ALA A 28 -11.58 -8.95 3.04
C ALA A 28 -11.41 -7.91 1.93
N ALA A 29 -11.95 -8.17 0.74
CA ALA A 29 -11.89 -7.25 -0.40
C ALA A 29 -12.64 -5.93 -0.13
N LEU A 30 -13.84 -6.01 0.46
CA LEU A 30 -14.62 -4.82 0.81
C LEU A 30 -13.96 -4.01 1.92
N MET A 31 -13.46 -4.66 2.98
CA MET A 31 -12.72 -4.00 4.04
C MET A 31 -11.45 -3.32 3.51
N TYR A 32 -10.74 -4.01 2.62
CA TYR A 32 -9.53 -3.48 2.00
C TYR A 32 -9.80 -2.24 1.14
N ALA A 33 -10.81 -2.30 0.27
CA ALA A 33 -11.22 -1.15 -0.53
C ALA A 33 -11.69 0.02 0.35
N GLY A 34 -12.51 -0.26 1.38
CA GLY A 34 -13.01 0.73 2.32
C GLY A 34 -11.90 1.41 3.13
N THR A 35 -10.93 0.64 3.64
CA THR A 35 -9.79 1.21 4.36
C THR A 35 -8.87 2.02 3.45
N ALA A 36 -8.65 1.59 2.20
CA ALA A 36 -7.89 2.36 1.24
C ALA A 36 -8.56 3.70 0.90
N ILE A 37 -9.88 3.71 0.72
CA ILE A 37 -10.67 4.93 0.54
C ILE A 37 -10.58 5.82 1.78
N GLY A 38 -10.74 5.25 2.99
CA GLY A 38 -10.59 5.99 4.23
C GLY A 38 -9.23 6.67 4.37
N GLY A 39 -8.15 6.00 3.95
CA GLY A 39 -6.80 6.56 3.95
C GLY A 39 -6.65 7.79 3.05
N ILE A 40 -7.35 7.85 1.92
CA ILE A 40 -7.34 9.03 1.04
C ILE A 40 -8.02 10.23 1.71
N PHE A 41 -9.08 10.00 2.47
CA PHE A 41 -9.81 11.05 3.17
C PHE A 41 -9.25 11.39 4.56
N ALA A 42 -8.21 10.70 5.02
CA ALA A 42 -7.56 11.00 6.28
C ALA A 42 -7.02 12.44 6.29
N GLY A 43 -7.43 13.22 7.28
CA GLY A 43 -7.00 14.60 7.47
C GLY A 43 -5.70 14.72 8.28
N ASP A 44 -5.39 13.70 9.06
CA ASP A 44 -4.24 13.64 9.96
C ASP A 44 -3.49 12.31 9.85
N LEU A 45 -2.26 12.29 10.37
CA LEU A 45 -1.36 11.15 10.28
C LEU A 45 -1.79 9.95 11.14
N VAL A 46 -2.53 10.17 12.22
CA VAL A 46 -3.02 9.08 13.08
C VAL A 46 -4.18 8.38 12.39
N SER A 47 -5.14 9.13 11.85
CA SER A 47 -6.20 8.56 11.01
C SER A 47 -5.65 7.83 9.80
N LEU A 48 -4.63 8.40 9.13
CA LEU A 48 -3.93 7.73 8.04
C LEU A 48 -3.32 6.41 8.50
N PHE A 49 -2.64 6.38 9.66
CA PHE A 49 -2.05 5.17 10.22
C PHE A 49 -3.09 4.07 10.46
N VAL A 50 -4.24 4.39 11.04
CA VAL A 50 -5.31 3.41 11.27
C VAL A 50 -5.76 2.77 9.94
N TYR A 51 -6.01 3.57 8.92
CA TYR A 51 -6.39 3.05 7.59
C TYR A 51 -5.22 2.32 6.89
N TRP A 52 -3.99 2.76 7.13
CA TRP A 52 -2.77 2.13 6.61
C TRP A 52 -2.60 0.71 7.11
N GLU A 53 -2.81 0.49 8.41
CA GLU A 53 -2.83 -0.83 9.04
C GLU A 53 -4.06 -1.63 8.61
N GLY A 54 -5.22 -1.00 8.53
CA GLY A 54 -6.42 -1.64 8.03
C GLY A 54 -6.25 -2.21 6.62
N THR A 55 -5.55 -1.50 5.72
CA THR A 55 -5.21 -2.04 4.40
C THR A 55 -4.24 -3.22 4.48
N ALA A 56 -3.26 -3.20 5.38
CA ALA A 56 -2.31 -4.29 5.55
C ALA A 56 -3.00 -5.57 6.04
N ILE A 57 -3.82 -5.45 7.08
CA ILE A 57 -4.52 -6.59 7.69
C ILE A 57 -5.57 -7.17 6.74
N SER A 58 -6.40 -6.35 6.10
CA SER A 58 -7.44 -6.85 5.21
C SER A 58 -6.87 -7.48 3.94
N SER A 59 -5.80 -6.92 3.38
CA SER A 59 -5.20 -7.42 2.15
C SER A 59 -4.51 -8.78 2.28
N VAL A 60 -3.98 -9.13 3.46
CA VAL A 60 -3.32 -10.44 3.63
C VAL A 60 -4.31 -11.61 3.49
N PHE A 61 -5.58 -11.42 3.86
CA PHE A 61 -6.61 -12.44 3.66
C PHE A 61 -6.86 -12.75 2.18
N LEU A 62 -6.66 -11.77 1.27
CA LEU A 62 -6.74 -12.00 -0.17
C LEU A 62 -5.63 -12.93 -0.69
N ILE A 63 -4.44 -12.88 -0.04
CA ILE A 63 -3.33 -13.79 -0.34
C ILE A 63 -3.64 -15.17 0.24
N TRP A 64 -4.07 -15.24 1.50
CA TRP A 64 -4.38 -16.50 2.19
C TRP A 64 -5.58 -17.24 1.59
N SER A 65 -6.49 -16.55 0.92
CA SER A 65 -7.64 -17.16 0.24
C SER A 65 -7.25 -18.13 -0.89
N SER A 66 -5.99 -18.13 -1.35
CA SER A 66 -5.48 -19.17 -2.24
C SER A 66 -5.33 -20.55 -1.57
N ASN A 67 -5.36 -20.61 -0.23
CA ASN A 67 -5.34 -21.85 0.58
C ASN A 67 -4.14 -22.78 0.29
N THR A 68 -2.98 -22.24 -0.10
CA THR A 68 -1.74 -23.00 -0.30
C THR A 68 -0.76 -22.75 0.84
N LYS A 69 0.16 -23.69 1.10
CA LYS A 69 1.23 -23.50 2.09
C LYS A 69 2.11 -22.30 1.72
N GLU A 70 2.35 -22.11 0.44
CA GLU A 70 3.17 -21.01 -0.04
C GLU A 70 2.46 -19.67 0.10
N SER A 71 1.15 -19.58 -0.21
CA SER A 71 0.37 -18.35 0.00
C SER A 71 0.32 -17.95 1.48
N PHE A 72 0.26 -18.92 2.40
CA PHE A 72 0.30 -18.62 3.82
C PHE A 72 1.66 -18.05 4.25
N LYS A 73 2.76 -18.68 3.85
CA LYS A 73 4.12 -18.25 4.16
C LYS A 73 4.43 -16.87 3.57
N THR A 74 4.07 -16.67 2.32
CA THR A 74 4.25 -15.40 1.62
C THR A 74 3.37 -14.29 2.18
N GLY A 75 2.10 -14.60 2.50
CA GLY A 75 1.18 -13.66 3.15
C GLY A 75 1.68 -13.22 4.52
N MET A 76 2.28 -14.12 5.30
CA MET A 76 2.89 -13.76 6.58
C MET A 76 4.07 -12.80 6.40
N ARG A 77 4.94 -13.05 5.43
CA ARG A 77 6.07 -12.17 5.08
C ARG A 77 5.59 -10.80 4.62
N TYR A 78 4.57 -10.79 3.73
CA TYR A 78 3.89 -9.60 3.29
C TYR A 78 3.34 -8.79 4.47
N LEU A 79 2.61 -9.42 5.37
CA LEU A 79 2.02 -8.76 6.54
C LEU A 79 3.08 -8.12 7.43
N LEU A 80 4.18 -8.83 7.72
CA LEU A 80 5.28 -8.28 8.52
C LEU A 80 5.89 -7.02 7.90
N ILE A 81 6.08 -7.00 6.59
CA ILE A 81 6.62 -5.83 5.88
C ILE A 81 5.62 -4.67 5.91
N GLN A 82 4.35 -4.95 5.67
CA GLN A 82 3.30 -3.91 5.65
C GLN A 82 3.06 -3.31 7.03
N VAL A 83 2.99 -4.13 8.09
CA VAL A 83 2.89 -3.67 9.48
C VAL A 83 4.17 -2.92 9.88
N GLY A 84 5.34 -3.39 9.47
CA GLY A 84 6.60 -2.67 9.66
C GLY A 84 6.58 -1.27 9.06
N SER A 85 5.98 -1.11 7.87
CA SER A 85 5.73 0.21 7.26
C SER A 85 4.84 1.08 8.14
N GLY A 86 3.77 0.52 8.72
CA GLY A 86 2.89 1.27 9.61
C GLY A 86 3.55 1.66 10.94
N VAL A 87 4.38 0.78 11.51
CA VAL A 87 5.17 1.12 12.70
C VAL A 87 6.11 2.30 12.43
N LEU A 88 6.76 2.33 11.26
CA LEU A 88 7.57 3.48 10.85
C LEU A 88 6.75 4.75 10.66
N LEU A 89 5.55 4.63 10.08
CA LEU A 89 4.62 5.76 9.94
C LEU A 89 4.23 6.32 11.31
N LEU A 90 3.87 5.46 12.26
CA LEU A 90 3.51 5.88 13.61
C LEU A 90 4.69 6.53 14.35
N ALA A 91 5.87 5.90 14.29
CA ALA A 91 7.09 6.45 14.89
C ALA A 91 7.43 7.82 14.30
N GLY A 92 7.36 7.95 12.96
CA GLY A 92 7.55 9.23 12.27
C GLY A 92 6.52 10.28 12.68
N THR A 93 5.25 9.88 12.83
CA THR A 93 4.17 10.76 13.30
C THR A 93 4.43 11.29 14.71
N ILE A 94 4.88 10.44 15.64
CA ILE A 94 5.19 10.82 17.02
C ILE A 94 6.36 11.84 17.04
N LEU A 95 7.41 11.57 16.26
CA LEU A 95 8.55 12.48 16.18
C LEU A 95 8.17 13.81 15.52
N TYR A 96 7.40 13.76 14.44
CA TYR A 96 6.87 14.95 13.79
C TYR A 96 6.01 15.78 14.72
N TYR A 97 5.12 15.15 15.49
CA TYR A 97 4.28 15.84 16.49
C TYR A 97 5.13 16.52 17.58
N LYS A 98 6.20 15.87 18.06
CA LYS A 98 7.10 16.48 19.06
C LYS A 98 7.80 17.73 18.55
N GLN A 99 8.06 17.83 17.25
CA GLN A 99 8.75 18.94 16.62
C GLN A 99 7.80 20.06 16.21
N SER A 100 6.69 19.71 15.56
CA SER A 100 5.75 20.67 14.95
C SER A 100 4.54 21.02 15.79
N GLY A 101 4.24 20.22 16.83
CA GLY A 101 3.02 20.36 17.65
C GLY A 101 1.72 19.99 16.94
N THR A 102 1.79 19.43 15.72
CA THR A 102 0.61 19.07 14.91
C THR A 102 0.74 17.66 14.34
N ILE A 103 -0.39 16.97 14.19
CA ILE A 103 -0.49 15.68 13.48
C ILE A 103 -1.12 15.83 12.10
N ALA A 104 -1.40 17.05 11.65
CA ALA A 104 -2.06 17.30 10.38
C ALA A 104 -1.26 16.72 9.21
N PHE A 105 -1.95 16.03 8.30
CA PHE A 105 -1.34 15.47 7.11
C PHE A 105 -1.21 16.57 6.03
N ASN A 106 -0.16 17.36 6.15
CA ASN A 106 0.20 18.45 5.24
C ASN A 106 1.49 18.11 4.49
N LYS A 107 2.07 19.12 3.82
CA LYS A 107 3.37 19.01 3.20
C LYS A 107 4.48 18.85 4.25
N PHE A 108 5.36 17.90 4.04
CA PHE A 108 6.56 17.65 4.85
C PHE A 108 7.83 18.04 4.09
N GLU A 109 8.88 18.36 4.83
CA GLU A 109 10.23 18.55 4.31
C GLU A 109 11.15 17.46 4.87
N LEU A 110 12.05 16.93 4.04
CA LEU A 110 12.97 15.83 4.41
C LEU A 110 14.20 16.35 5.19
N THR A 111 13.99 17.27 6.11
CA THR A 111 15.07 17.86 6.93
C THR A 111 15.17 17.21 8.30
N GLU A 112 14.09 16.58 8.78
CA GLU A 112 13.95 16.07 10.12
C GLU A 112 13.67 14.55 10.11
N ILE A 113 14.00 13.87 11.22
CA ILE A 113 13.85 12.40 11.33
C ILE A 113 12.40 11.96 11.20
N GLY A 114 11.45 12.73 11.76
CA GLY A 114 10.01 12.40 11.68
C GLY A 114 9.51 12.24 10.24
N PRO A 115 9.60 13.29 9.40
CA PRO A 115 9.29 13.24 7.99
C PRO A 115 10.05 12.16 7.19
N ILE A 116 11.34 11.92 7.53
CA ILE A 116 12.15 10.87 6.88
C ILE A 116 11.56 9.49 7.14
N LEU A 117 11.15 9.18 8.38
CA LEU A 117 10.50 7.91 8.71
C LEU A 117 9.15 7.75 8.00
N ILE A 118 8.36 8.83 7.92
CA ILE A 118 7.10 8.85 7.18
C ILE A 118 7.36 8.58 5.68
N PHE A 119 8.38 9.21 5.10
CA PHE A 119 8.78 9.01 3.71
C PHE A 119 9.18 7.56 3.42
N ILE A 120 9.97 6.94 4.31
CA ILE A 120 10.37 5.54 4.19
C ILE A 120 9.15 4.63 4.33
N ALA A 121 8.25 4.90 5.27
CA ALA A 121 7.01 4.14 5.45
C ALA A 121 6.16 4.15 4.16
N PHE A 122 5.98 5.31 3.55
CA PHE A 122 5.27 5.43 2.28
C PHE A 122 6.04 4.72 1.15
N GLY A 123 7.36 4.81 1.13
CA GLY A 123 8.22 4.14 0.14
C GLY A 123 8.15 2.62 0.20
N ILE A 124 8.08 2.02 1.39
CA ILE A 124 7.89 0.56 1.54
C ILE A 124 6.56 0.13 0.90
N LYS A 125 5.47 0.80 1.23
CA LYS A 125 4.15 0.45 0.67
C LYS A 125 4.01 0.84 -0.80
N ALA A 126 4.72 1.86 -1.28
CA ALA A 126 4.82 2.22 -2.70
C ALA A 126 5.70 1.26 -3.51
N ALA A 127 6.42 0.35 -2.84
CA ALA A 127 7.38 -0.56 -3.46
C ALA A 127 8.57 0.16 -4.11
N PHE A 128 9.22 1.08 -3.39
CA PHE A 128 10.45 1.73 -3.86
C PHE A 128 11.54 0.72 -4.25
N PRO A 129 12.48 1.08 -5.11
CA PRO A 129 13.60 0.22 -5.45
C PRO A 129 14.26 -0.35 -4.20
N LEU A 130 14.61 -1.63 -4.21
CA LEU A 130 15.10 -2.44 -3.09
C LEU A 130 14.03 -2.79 -2.01
N LEU A 131 12.90 -2.10 -1.96
CA LEU A 131 11.81 -2.36 -1.01
C LEU A 131 10.59 -3.03 -1.67
N HIS A 132 10.70 -3.48 -2.93
CA HIS A 132 9.60 -3.96 -3.76
C HIS A 132 9.41 -5.49 -3.74
N ASN A 133 10.33 -6.26 -3.18
CA ASN A 133 10.32 -7.73 -3.25
C ASN A 133 9.02 -8.36 -2.71
N TRP A 134 8.39 -7.73 -1.70
CA TRP A 134 7.13 -8.19 -1.16
C TRP A 134 6.00 -8.23 -2.21
N LEU A 135 6.03 -7.32 -3.19
CA LEU A 135 5.02 -7.22 -4.23
C LEU A 135 5.12 -8.40 -5.21
N GLN A 136 6.33 -8.71 -5.67
CA GLN A 136 6.60 -9.81 -6.59
C GLN A 136 6.29 -11.17 -5.96
N ASP A 137 6.58 -11.33 -4.67
CA ASP A 137 6.30 -12.55 -3.93
C ASP A 137 4.78 -12.73 -3.68
N ALA A 138 4.09 -11.66 -3.27
CA ALA A 138 2.74 -11.75 -2.74
C ALA A 138 1.64 -11.79 -3.82
N TYR A 139 1.77 -11.01 -4.88
CA TYR A 139 0.70 -10.88 -5.87
C TYR A 139 0.43 -12.17 -6.65
N PRO A 140 1.43 -12.93 -7.11
CA PRO A 140 1.19 -14.22 -7.78
C PRO A 140 0.59 -15.27 -6.85
N GLN A 141 0.80 -15.16 -5.53
CA GLN A 141 0.27 -16.11 -4.55
C GLN A 141 -1.17 -15.82 -4.12
N ALA A 142 -1.70 -14.63 -4.43
CA ALA A 142 -3.10 -14.31 -4.19
C ALA A 142 -4.01 -15.03 -5.19
N THR A 143 -5.31 -15.09 -4.89
CA THR A 143 -6.31 -15.50 -5.88
C THR A 143 -6.35 -14.51 -7.04
N VAL A 144 -6.83 -14.93 -8.22
CA VAL A 144 -6.93 -14.06 -9.39
C VAL A 144 -7.69 -12.77 -9.08
N THR A 145 -8.83 -12.88 -8.42
CA THR A 145 -9.62 -11.72 -7.97
C THR A 145 -8.94 -10.93 -6.87
N GLY A 146 -8.27 -11.61 -5.92
CA GLY A 146 -7.46 -10.98 -4.87
C GLY A 146 -6.35 -10.11 -5.46
N THR A 147 -5.67 -10.58 -6.50
CA THR A 147 -4.61 -9.81 -7.19
C THR A 147 -5.15 -8.53 -7.82
N VAL A 148 -6.37 -8.55 -8.37
CA VAL A 148 -7.01 -7.33 -8.90
C VAL A 148 -7.18 -6.27 -7.81
N PHE A 149 -7.71 -6.64 -6.64
CA PHE A 149 -7.82 -5.72 -5.51
C PHE A 149 -6.45 -5.26 -5.01
N LEU A 150 -5.49 -6.16 -4.81
CA LEU A 150 -4.14 -5.82 -4.34
C LEU A 150 -3.47 -4.82 -5.28
N SER A 151 -3.58 -5.02 -6.59
CA SER A 151 -3.01 -4.11 -7.57
C SER A 151 -3.70 -2.74 -7.62
N ALA A 152 -5.00 -2.68 -7.28
CA ALA A 152 -5.77 -1.45 -7.36
C ALA A 152 -5.48 -0.45 -6.23
N PHE A 153 -5.16 -0.91 -5.01
CA PHE A 153 -5.22 -0.04 -3.83
C PHE A 153 -3.89 0.17 -3.11
N THR A 154 -3.15 -0.88 -2.71
CA THR A 154 -1.98 -0.74 -1.80
C THR A 154 -0.97 0.28 -2.28
N THR A 155 -0.38 0.07 -3.46
CA THR A 155 0.67 0.96 -3.98
C THR A 155 0.12 2.34 -4.35
N LYS A 156 -1.13 2.43 -4.80
CA LYS A 156 -1.78 3.69 -5.20
C LYS A 156 -2.08 4.58 -4.00
N LEU A 157 -2.50 4.00 -2.87
CA LEU A 157 -2.64 4.73 -1.61
C LEU A 157 -1.30 5.34 -1.17
N ALA A 158 -0.21 4.56 -1.29
CA ALA A 158 1.12 5.06 -0.94
C ALA A 158 1.61 6.17 -1.89
N ILE A 159 1.36 6.03 -3.20
CA ILE A 159 1.66 7.09 -4.19
C ILE A 159 0.85 8.36 -3.88
N TYR A 160 -0.45 8.22 -3.54
CA TYR A 160 -1.25 9.36 -3.08
C TYR A 160 -0.63 10.03 -1.85
N ALA A 161 -0.22 9.23 -0.86
CA ALA A 161 0.38 9.74 0.37
C ALA A 161 1.69 10.49 0.11
N LEU A 162 2.53 9.96 -0.81
CA LEU A 162 3.76 10.64 -1.27
C LEU A 162 3.46 11.95 -2.01
N ALA A 163 2.48 11.93 -2.92
CA ALA A 163 2.11 13.12 -3.69
C ALA A 163 1.53 14.24 -2.81
N ARG A 164 0.80 13.86 -1.74
CA ARG A 164 0.23 14.81 -0.77
C ARG A 164 1.26 15.30 0.25
N GLY A 165 2.05 14.38 0.79
CA GLY A 165 2.99 14.67 1.88
C GLY A 165 4.31 15.30 1.40
N PHE A 166 4.78 14.94 0.21
CA PHE A 166 6.09 15.36 -0.31
C PHE A 166 6.03 15.95 -1.72
N PRO A 167 5.11 16.92 -1.99
CA PRO A 167 5.00 17.50 -3.31
C PRO A 167 6.26 18.30 -3.67
N GLY A 168 6.76 18.12 -4.91
CA GLY A 168 7.92 18.84 -5.41
C GLY A 168 9.27 18.34 -4.89
N THR A 169 9.31 17.17 -4.24
CA THR A 169 10.58 16.59 -3.75
C THR A 169 11.35 15.98 -4.93
N GLU A 170 12.53 16.52 -5.22
CA GLU A 170 13.36 16.09 -6.35
C GLU A 170 13.76 14.61 -6.26
N THR A 171 14.04 14.09 -5.06
CA THR A 171 14.34 12.68 -4.84
C THR A 171 13.26 11.74 -5.37
N LEU A 172 11.97 12.14 -5.31
CA LEU A 172 10.87 11.34 -5.86
C LEU A 172 10.91 11.24 -7.38
N ILE A 173 11.46 12.22 -8.08
CA ILE A 173 11.63 12.17 -9.54
C ILE A 173 12.61 11.06 -9.90
N TRP A 174 13.74 10.99 -9.22
CA TRP A 174 14.76 9.96 -9.45
C TRP A 174 14.26 8.57 -9.04
N ILE A 175 13.59 8.46 -7.90
CA ILE A 175 12.97 7.19 -7.46
C ILE A 175 11.93 6.74 -8.50
N GLY A 176 11.07 7.64 -8.99
CA GLY A 176 10.07 7.33 -10.00
C GLY A 176 10.69 6.87 -11.33
N ALA A 177 11.77 7.51 -11.77
CA ALA A 177 12.51 7.09 -12.96
C ALA A 177 13.07 5.67 -12.82
N ILE A 178 13.67 5.34 -11.67
CA ILE A 178 14.18 4.00 -11.39
C ILE A 178 13.01 3.00 -11.32
N MET A 179 11.91 3.34 -10.65
CA MET A 179 10.71 2.49 -10.57
C MET A 179 10.06 2.22 -11.93
N THR A 180 10.28 3.07 -12.90
CA THR A 180 9.79 2.85 -14.26
C THR A 180 10.70 1.88 -15.04
N ALA A 181 12.01 2.03 -14.92
CA ALA A 181 12.98 1.24 -15.67
C ALA A 181 13.24 -0.15 -15.06
N PHE A 182 13.36 -0.21 -13.73
CA PHE A 182 13.81 -1.42 -13.02
C PHE A 182 12.86 -2.63 -13.15
N PRO A 183 11.52 -2.49 -13.06
CA PRO A 183 10.61 -3.63 -13.21
C PRO A 183 10.65 -4.31 -14.57
N ILE A 184 11.14 -3.63 -15.60
CA ILE A 184 11.26 -4.21 -16.95
C ILE A 184 12.18 -5.44 -16.93
N PHE A 185 13.28 -5.40 -16.15
CA PHE A 185 14.19 -6.54 -16.02
C PHE A 185 13.49 -7.75 -15.40
N TYR A 186 12.64 -7.55 -14.40
CA TYR A 186 11.85 -8.63 -13.80
C TYR A 186 10.78 -9.16 -14.76
N ALA A 187 10.12 -8.29 -15.50
CA ALA A 187 9.11 -8.68 -16.48
C ALA A 187 9.67 -9.56 -17.61
N VAL A 188 10.96 -9.40 -17.94
CA VAL A 188 11.64 -10.24 -18.94
C VAL A 188 11.99 -11.64 -18.41
N ILE A 189 12.24 -11.74 -17.10
CA ILE A 189 12.67 -13.00 -16.45
C ILE A 189 11.45 -13.80 -15.96
N GLU A 190 10.34 -13.11 -15.65
CA GLU A 190 9.16 -13.71 -15.05
C GLU A 190 8.39 -14.58 -16.06
N ASN A 191 7.99 -15.77 -15.63
CA ASN A 191 7.19 -16.71 -16.43
C ASN A 191 5.69 -16.70 -16.07
N ASP A 192 5.32 -16.12 -14.92
CA ASP A 192 3.92 -15.96 -14.54
C ASP A 192 3.42 -14.56 -14.99
N LEU A 193 2.32 -14.55 -15.75
CA LEU A 193 1.72 -13.31 -16.27
C LEU A 193 0.90 -12.53 -15.21
N ARG A 194 0.76 -13.06 -14.02
CA ARG A 194 0.14 -12.40 -12.87
C ARG A 194 1.18 -11.67 -12.05
#